data_8343cc5fc90e66cba68b85993840fb0d
#
_entry.id   8343cc5fc90e66cba68b85993840fb0d
#
_cell.length_a   1.000
_cell.length_b   1.000
_cell.length_c   1.000
_cell.angle_alpha   90.00
_cell.angle_beta   90.00
_cell.angle_gamma   90.00
#
_symmetry.space_group_name_H-M   'P 1'
#
loop_
_entity.id
_entity.type
_entity.pdbx_description
1 polymer ?
#
loop_
_entity_poly.entity_id
_entity_poly.type
_entity_poly.pdbx_seq_one_letter_code
_entity_poly.pdbx_strand_id
1 'polypeptide(L)'
;MPLASSASCRSRVMNLHVIRLATIVAAFGVIVACGTSQTSETNDAPREPAGFDRQVMRVSTVDSAGGIESIDRCVWVADTSDERRRGLMGVTTLGAADGMLFVQEQPTSGAFWMKDTLIDLSIAFFNQDGEFLDAMNMSPCLATNGNDCPRYQTPSSYVFALEVAQGDLAELGIHSTSIISLVDQTCSSSTARE
;
A
#
# COMPACT_ATOMS: atom_id res chain seq x y z
N MET A 1 6.28 -2.20 34.06
CA MET A 1 7.59 -2.82 34.25
C MET A 1 7.39 -4.24 34.71
N PRO A 2 7.81 -5.22 33.93
CA PRO A 2 8.93 -6.04 34.34
C PRO A 2 9.96 -6.23 33.21
N LEU A 3 11.18 -6.52 33.67
CA LEU A 3 12.44 -6.56 32.98
C LEU A 3 12.65 -7.82 32.12
N ALA A 4 13.25 -7.64 30.95
CA ALA A 4 13.76 -8.70 30.10
C ALA A 4 15.00 -9.35 30.74
N SER A 5 15.03 -10.70 30.83
CA SER A 5 16.18 -11.49 31.24
C SER A 5 16.88 -12.04 30.00
N SER A 6 18.10 -11.58 29.77
CA SER A 6 19.01 -12.07 28.74
C SER A 6 19.75 -13.31 29.25
N ALA A 7 19.56 -14.45 28.62
CA ALA A 7 20.33 -15.65 28.86
C ALA A 7 21.61 -15.64 28.00
N SER A 8 22.74 -15.41 28.66
CA SER A 8 24.09 -15.50 28.08
C SER A 8 24.58 -16.95 28.14
N CYS A 9 24.77 -17.58 26.99
CA CYS A 9 25.42 -18.88 26.86
C CYS A 9 26.94 -18.69 26.84
N ARG A 10 27.63 -18.92 28.00
CA ARG A 10 29.10 -18.94 28.09
C ARG A 10 29.61 -20.30 27.73
N SER A 11 30.36 -20.40 26.65
CA SER A 11 31.21 -21.53 26.29
C SER A 11 32.37 -21.65 27.28
N ARG A 12 32.45 -22.79 27.99
CA ARG A 12 33.65 -23.19 28.78
C ARG A 12 34.46 -24.17 27.95
N VAL A 13 35.64 -23.71 27.57
CA VAL A 13 36.73 -24.58 27.08
C VAL A 13 37.31 -25.29 28.28
N MET A 14 37.30 -26.60 28.25
CA MET A 14 37.96 -27.42 29.28
C MET A 14 39.11 -28.21 28.66
N ASN A 15 40.28 -27.98 29.23
CA ASN A 15 41.60 -28.52 28.91
C ASN A 15 41.67 -30.04 29.02
N LEU A 16 42.37 -30.64 28.07
CA LEU A 16 42.71 -32.05 27.99
C LEU A 16 43.88 -32.36 28.90
N HIS A 17 43.74 -33.32 29.83
CA HIS A 17 44.86 -34.09 30.33
C HIS A 17 44.47 -35.55 30.52
N VAL A 18 45.12 -36.31 29.73
CA VAL A 18 45.49 -37.75 29.74
C VAL A 18 45.22 -38.52 31.03
N ILE A 19 44.63 -39.75 30.95
CA ILE A 19 45.18 -41.04 31.42
C ILE A 19 44.13 -42.18 31.16
N ARG A 20 44.58 -43.13 30.40
CA ARG A 20 44.44 -44.61 30.31
C ARG A 20 43.24 -45.39 30.93
N LEU A 21 42.90 -46.38 30.15
CA LEU A 21 42.39 -47.75 30.35
C LEU A 21 40.89 -48.00 30.60
N ALA A 22 40.34 -48.58 29.58
CA ALA A 22 39.46 -49.78 29.55
C ALA A 22 38.26 -49.83 30.50
N THR A 23 37.07 -49.69 29.91
CA THR A 23 35.98 -50.68 30.05
C THR A 23 34.84 -50.29 29.09
N ILE A 24 34.38 -51.23 28.30
CA ILE A 24 33.25 -51.12 27.37
C ILE A 24 31.98 -51.08 28.22
N VAL A 25 31.28 -49.95 28.23
CA VAL A 25 29.89 -49.87 28.67
C VAL A 25 29.10 -49.20 27.52
N ALA A 26 28.22 -49.96 26.92
CA ALA A 26 27.29 -49.48 25.94
C ALA A 26 26.31 -48.50 26.61
N ALA A 27 26.53 -47.21 26.38
CA ALA A 27 25.60 -46.18 26.78
C ALA A 27 24.76 -45.82 25.56
N PHE A 28 23.48 -46.19 25.61
CA PHE A 28 22.46 -45.71 24.72
C PHE A 28 22.36 -44.18 24.84
N GLY A 29 22.94 -43.48 23.87
CA GLY A 29 22.82 -42.04 23.76
C GLY A 29 21.39 -41.70 23.26
N VAL A 30 20.60 -41.19 24.18
CA VAL A 30 19.33 -40.51 23.79
C VAL A 30 19.73 -39.23 23.10
N ILE A 31 19.61 -39.22 21.76
CA ILE A 31 19.72 -37.98 20.97
C ILE A 31 18.40 -37.21 21.20
N VAL A 32 18.45 -36.25 22.12
CA VAL A 32 17.40 -35.21 22.19
C VAL A 32 17.59 -34.31 20.97
N ALA A 33 16.87 -34.61 19.88
CA ALA A 33 16.73 -33.70 18.78
C ALA A 33 15.95 -32.48 19.27
N CYS A 34 16.64 -31.38 19.56
CA CYS A 34 16.01 -30.06 19.63
C CYS A 34 15.47 -29.75 18.25
N GLY A 35 14.21 -30.09 18.03
CA GLY A 35 13.45 -29.62 16.90
C GLY A 35 13.29 -28.12 17.06
N THR A 36 14.10 -27.34 16.34
CA THR A 36 13.78 -25.94 16.07
C THR A 36 12.53 -25.93 15.20
N SER A 37 11.37 -25.72 15.81
CA SER A 37 10.17 -25.35 15.09
C SER A 37 10.49 -24.04 14.38
N GLN A 38 10.83 -24.10 13.09
CA GLN A 38 10.75 -22.95 12.22
C GLN A 38 9.26 -22.66 12.05
N THR A 39 8.74 -21.77 12.88
CA THR A 39 7.53 -21.04 12.56
C THR A 39 7.85 -20.29 11.27
N SER A 40 7.26 -20.74 10.17
CA SER A 40 7.18 -19.94 8.95
C SER A 40 6.37 -18.71 9.32
N GLU A 41 7.04 -17.63 9.73
CA GLU A 41 6.44 -16.32 9.74
C GLU A 41 6.10 -16.04 8.28
N THR A 42 4.82 -16.22 7.92
CA THR A 42 4.28 -15.62 6.71
C THR A 42 4.57 -14.14 6.85
N ASN A 43 5.42 -13.60 5.97
CA ASN A 43 5.69 -12.18 5.85
C ASN A 43 4.40 -11.50 5.35
N ASP A 44 3.45 -11.36 6.25
CA ASP A 44 2.17 -10.69 6.03
C ASP A 44 2.25 -9.20 6.47
N ALA A 45 3.46 -8.63 6.35
CA ALA A 45 3.65 -7.22 6.57
C ALA A 45 2.83 -6.41 5.55
N PRO A 46 2.15 -5.33 5.98
CA PRO A 46 1.44 -4.44 5.08
C PRO A 46 2.37 -3.96 3.95
N ARG A 47 1.90 -4.06 2.70
CA ARG A 47 2.64 -3.61 1.52
C ARG A 47 2.03 -2.31 1.03
N GLU A 48 2.76 -1.22 1.26
CA GLU A 48 2.44 0.11 0.77
C GLU A 48 2.96 0.31 -0.66
N PRO A 49 2.44 1.31 -1.41
CA PRO A 49 3.02 1.72 -2.68
C PRO A 49 4.49 2.10 -2.52
N ALA A 50 5.38 1.49 -3.31
CA ALA A 50 6.82 1.72 -3.24
C ALA A 50 7.35 2.36 -4.53
N GLY A 51 8.22 3.37 -4.39
CA GLY A 51 8.82 4.08 -5.53
C GLY A 51 7.83 5.03 -6.22
N PHE A 52 6.91 5.59 -5.47
CA PHE A 52 6.06 6.72 -5.84
C PHE A 52 6.35 7.89 -4.91
N ASP A 53 6.23 9.09 -5.42
CA ASP A 53 6.25 10.29 -4.60
C ASP A 53 4.90 10.55 -3.96
N ARG A 54 4.89 11.30 -2.84
CA ARG A 54 3.67 11.75 -2.18
C ARG A 54 3.55 13.25 -2.27
N GLN A 55 2.39 13.72 -2.70
CA GLN A 55 2.09 15.14 -2.79
C GLN A 55 0.76 15.48 -2.11
N VAL A 56 0.62 16.74 -1.79
CA VAL A 56 -0.65 17.28 -1.30
C VAL A 56 -1.57 17.51 -2.50
N MET A 57 -2.73 16.88 -2.46
CA MET A 57 -3.85 17.14 -3.35
C MET A 57 -4.87 17.99 -2.59
N ARG A 58 -5.22 19.14 -3.10
CA ARG A 58 -6.31 19.97 -2.60
C ARG A 58 -7.61 19.56 -3.24
N VAL A 59 -8.60 19.30 -2.42
CA VAL A 59 -9.99 19.11 -2.85
C VAL A 59 -10.76 20.37 -2.48
N SER A 60 -11.36 21.02 -3.49
CA SER A 60 -12.19 22.22 -3.31
C SER A 60 -13.62 21.89 -3.70
N THR A 61 -14.58 22.37 -2.94
CA THR A 61 -16.01 22.21 -3.18
C THR A 61 -16.71 23.54 -3.06
N VAL A 62 -17.72 23.74 -3.90
CA VAL A 62 -18.55 24.95 -3.84
C VAL A 62 -19.84 24.60 -3.09
N ASP A 63 -20.09 25.30 -1.98
CA ASP A 63 -21.32 25.14 -1.23
C ASP A 63 -22.53 25.81 -1.95
N SER A 64 -23.73 25.58 -1.43
CA SER A 64 -24.96 26.12 -2.01
C SER A 64 -25.08 27.65 -1.92
N ALA A 65 -24.23 28.31 -1.13
CA ALA A 65 -24.17 29.77 -0.98
C ALA A 65 -23.06 30.40 -1.85
N GLY A 66 -22.29 29.58 -2.59
CA GLY A 66 -21.15 30.00 -3.41
C GLY A 66 -19.84 30.15 -2.63
N GLY A 67 -19.80 29.67 -1.38
CA GLY A 67 -18.56 29.57 -0.60
C GLY A 67 -17.70 28.43 -1.12
N ILE A 68 -16.37 28.61 -1.05
CA ILE A 68 -15.40 27.56 -1.42
C ILE A 68 -14.83 26.99 -0.11
N GLU A 69 -15.07 25.71 0.08
CA GLU A 69 -14.38 24.93 1.11
C GLU A 69 -13.26 24.12 0.47
N SER A 70 -12.11 24.04 1.14
CA SER A 70 -10.98 23.27 0.63
C SER A 70 -10.36 22.43 1.73
N ILE A 71 -9.97 21.20 1.38
CA ILE A 71 -9.30 20.28 2.27
C ILE A 71 -8.09 19.69 1.56
N ASP A 72 -6.98 19.61 2.26
CA ASP A 72 -5.75 19.03 1.74
C ASP A 72 -5.69 17.53 2.07
N ARG A 73 -5.33 16.70 1.10
CA ARG A 73 -5.19 15.26 1.18
C ARG A 73 -3.80 14.84 0.73
N CYS A 74 -3.25 13.82 1.36
CA CYS A 74 -1.98 13.25 0.96
C CYS A 74 -2.21 12.10 0.00
N VAL A 75 -1.65 12.16 -1.21
CA VAL A 75 -1.79 11.10 -2.21
C VAL A 75 -0.45 10.63 -2.74
N TRP A 76 -0.35 9.35 -3.09
CA TRP A 76 0.69 8.85 -3.96
C TRP A 76 0.46 9.41 -5.36
N VAL A 77 1.52 9.76 -6.09
CA VAL A 77 1.41 10.28 -7.46
C VAL A 77 2.01 9.29 -8.44
N ALA A 78 1.27 9.00 -9.49
CA ALA A 78 1.69 8.19 -10.64
C ALA A 78 1.62 9.06 -11.90
N ASP A 79 2.73 9.73 -12.24
CA ASP A 79 2.82 10.68 -13.36
C ASP A 79 3.70 10.18 -14.51
N THR A 80 4.52 9.14 -14.29
CA THR A 80 5.24 8.47 -15.38
C THR A 80 4.44 7.30 -15.97
N SER A 81 4.77 6.91 -17.19
CA SER A 81 4.09 5.78 -17.85
C SER A 81 4.29 4.45 -17.11
N ASP A 82 5.44 4.25 -16.45
CA ASP A 82 5.73 3.04 -15.71
C ASP A 82 4.99 3.00 -14.38
N GLU A 83 4.88 4.12 -13.69
CA GLU A 83 4.08 4.25 -12.48
C GLU A 83 2.60 4.06 -12.74
N ARG A 84 2.05 4.73 -13.76
CA ARG A 84 0.63 4.54 -14.16
C ARG A 84 0.32 3.09 -14.53
N ARG A 85 1.27 2.37 -15.16
CA ARG A 85 1.09 0.94 -15.49
C ARG A 85 1.11 0.07 -14.25
N ARG A 86 1.97 0.38 -13.28
CA ARG A 86 2.12 -0.37 -12.04
C ARG A 86 0.97 -0.10 -11.07
N GLY A 87 0.63 1.16 -10.86
CA GLY A 87 -0.41 1.59 -9.93
C GLY A 87 -0.34 0.87 -8.58
N LEU A 88 -1.47 0.41 -8.09
CA LEU A 88 -1.63 -0.28 -6.80
C LEU A 88 -1.50 -1.82 -6.89
N MET A 89 -0.86 -2.36 -7.93
CA MET A 89 -0.62 -3.82 -8.05
C MET A 89 0.20 -4.33 -6.87
N GLY A 90 -0.25 -5.42 -6.24
CA GLY A 90 0.41 -6.06 -5.10
C GLY A 90 0.34 -5.30 -3.77
N VAL A 91 -0.32 -4.14 -3.75
CA VAL A 91 -0.49 -3.30 -2.55
C VAL A 91 -1.58 -3.90 -1.66
N THR A 92 -1.37 -3.89 -0.35
CA THR A 92 -2.35 -4.36 0.65
C THR A 92 -2.84 -3.22 1.56
N THR A 93 -2.22 -2.05 1.49
CA THR A 93 -2.62 -0.84 2.22
C THR A 93 -2.10 0.40 1.52
N LEU A 94 -2.85 1.49 1.58
CA LEU A 94 -2.40 2.81 1.10
C LEU A 94 -1.41 3.48 2.06
N GLY A 95 -1.25 2.94 3.28
CA GLY A 95 -0.36 3.46 4.31
C GLY A 95 -0.81 4.82 4.82
N ALA A 96 0.14 5.76 4.83
CA ALA A 96 -0.11 7.12 5.31
C ALA A 96 -0.69 8.06 4.24
N ALA A 97 -1.09 7.55 3.07
CA ALA A 97 -1.74 8.34 2.02
C ALA A 97 -3.22 8.00 1.90
N ASP A 98 -4.01 8.96 1.48
CA ASP A 98 -5.46 8.83 1.31
C ASP A 98 -5.82 8.10 0.01
N GLY A 99 -4.90 8.03 -0.95
CA GLY A 99 -5.12 7.40 -2.25
C GLY A 99 -3.92 7.47 -3.16
N MET A 100 -4.14 7.10 -4.44
CA MET A 100 -3.17 7.27 -5.52
C MET A 100 -3.79 8.10 -6.64
N LEU A 101 -3.13 9.21 -6.99
CA LEU A 101 -3.52 10.09 -8.09
C LEU A 101 -2.68 9.76 -9.33
N PHE A 102 -3.36 9.30 -10.37
CA PHE A 102 -2.79 9.11 -11.69
C PHE A 102 -2.91 10.41 -12.49
N VAL A 103 -1.79 10.91 -12.98
CA VAL A 103 -1.71 12.16 -13.75
C VAL A 103 -1.35 11.82 -15.19
N GLN A 104 -2.21 12.20 -16.13
CA GLN A 104 -1.96 12.04 -17.57
C GLN A 104 -1.36 13.32 -18.15
N GLU A 105 -0.41 13.19 -19.07
CA GLU A 105 0.19 14.34 -19.77
C GLU A 105 -0.79 15.06 -20.69
N GLN A 106 -1.78 14.33 -21.20
CA GLN A 106 -2.82 14.81 -22.11
C GLN A 106 -4.14 14.13 -21.79
N PRO A 107 -5.30 14.74 -22.10
CA PRO A 107 -6.59 14.09 -21.93
C PRO A 107 -6.64 12.72 -22.61
N THR A 108 -7.10 11.72 -21.89
CA THR A 108 -7.20 10.33 -22.35
C THR A 108 -8.58 9.75 -22.04
N SER A 109 -8.96 8.70 -22.76
CA SER A 109 -10.11 7.85 -22.46
C SER A 109 -9.70 6.40 -22.14
N GLY A 110 -8.45 6.20 -21.68
CA GLY A 110 -7.95 4.90 -21.28
C GLY A 110 -8.76 4.29 -20.14
N ALA A 111 -8.86 2.96 -20.12
CA ALA A 111 -9.55 2.25 -19.05
C ALA A 111 -8.58 1.80 -17.97
N PHE A 112 -9.03 1.80 -16.73
CA PHE A 112 -8.36 1.17 -15.59
C PHE A 112 -8.73 -0.31 -15.48
N TRP A 113 -7.94 -1.06 -14.75
CA TRP A 113 -8.18 -2.46 -14.43
C TRP A 113 -7.61 -2.77 -13.05
N MET A 114 -8.13 -3.82 -12.43
CA MET A 114 -7.72 -4.26 -11.10
C MET A 114 -6.80 -5.49 -11.15
N LYS A 115 -6.04 -5.66 -12.23
CA LYS A 115 -5.09 -6.76 -12.39
C LYS A 115 -4.06 -6.75 -11.26
N ASP A 116 -3.95 -7.87 -10.55
CA ASP A 116 -3.05 -8.04 -9.39
C ASP A 116 -3.25 -6.99 -8.26
N THR A 117 -4.35 -6.26 -8.26
CA THR A 117 -4.74 -5.37 -7.15
C THR A 117 -5.45 -6.21 -6.10
N LEU A 118 -5.05 -6.06 -4.84
CA LEU A 118 -5.45 -6.96 -3.75
C LEU A 118 -6.52 -6.35 -2.83
N ILE A 119 -6.80 -5.07 -2.96
CA ILE A 119 -7.77 -4.32 -2.15
C ILE A 119 -8.89 -3.79 -3.04
N ASP A 120 -10.09 -3.72 -2.49
CA ASP A 120 -11.22 -3.06 -3.16
C ASP A 120 -10.99 -1.56 -3.22
N LEU A 121 -11.24 -0.93 -4.38
CA LEU A 121 -11.00 0.48 -4.61
C LEU A 121 -12.26 1.18 -5.12
N SER A 122 -12.31 2.50 -4.90
CA SER A 122 -13.14 3.43 -5.67
C SER A 122 -12.23 4.29 -6.52
N ILE A 123 -12.63 4.57 -7.76
CA ILE A 123 -11.94 5.50 -8.64
C ILE A 123 -12.83 6.69 -8.97
N ALA A 124 -12.24 7.90 -8.96
CA ALA A 124 -12.88 9.13 -9.44
C ALA A 124 -12.05 9.74 -10.57
N PHE A 125 -12.70 10.24 -11.61
CA PHE A 125 -12.09 10.83 -12.79
C PHE A 125 -12.33 12.34 -12.82
N PHE A 126 -11.33 13.09 -13.29
CA PHE A 126 -11.38 14.55 -13.36
C PHE A 126 -10.82 15.03 -14.70
N ASN A 127 -11.36 16.14 -15.20
CA ASN A 127 -10.87 16.77 -16.42
C ASN A 127 -9.53 17.51 -16.21
N GLN A 128 -9.04 18.22 -17.22
CA GLN A 128 -7.78 18.98 -17.14
C GLN A 128 -7.83 20.15 -16.15
N ASP A 129 -9.01 20.67 -15.85
CA ASP A 129 -9.22 21.75 -14.88
C ASP A 129 -9.43 21.20 -13.45
N GLY A 130 -9.33 19.89 -13.28
CA GLY A 130 -9.53 19.18 -12.01
C GLY A 130 -11.00 18.98 -11.64
N GLU A 131 -11.95 19.31 -12.49
CA GLU A 131 -13.38 19.16 -12.24
C GLU A 131 -13.80 17.68 -12.31
N PHE A 132 -14.64 17.28 -11.38
CA PHE A 132 -15.16 15.92 -11.29
C PHE A 132 -15.95 15.52 -12.56
N LEU A 133 -15.72 14.32 -13.07
CA LEU A 133 -16.40 13.75 -14.21
C LEU A 133 -17.31 12.57 -13.84
N ASP A 134 -16.75 11.59 -13.12
CA ASP A 134 -17.41 10.32 -12.83
C ASP A 134 -16.70 9.60 -11.70
N ALA A 135 -17.37 8.63 -11.05
CA ALA A 135 -16.76 7.75 -10.07
C ALA A 135 -17.42 6.37 -10.07
N MET A 136 -16.65 5.34 -9.74
CA MET A 136 -17.16 3.97 -9.63
C MET A 136 -16.34 3.12 -8.68
N ASN A 137 -16.94 2.01 -8.23
CA ASN A 137 -16.24 1.01 -7.44
C ASN A 137 -15.58 -0.02 -8.35
N MET A 138 -14.42 -0.51 -7.91
CA MET A 138 -13.62 -1.49 -8.61
C MET A 138 -13.25 -2.64 -7.66
N SER A 139 -13.48 -3.88 -8.09
CA SER A 139 -13.13 -5.07 -7.30
C SER A 139 -11.83 -5.71 -7.76
N PRO A 140 -11.04 -6.30 -6.85
CA PRO A 140 -9.82 -7.03 -7.17
C PRO A 140 -9.98 -8.02 -8.31
N CYS A 141 -8.94 -8.14 -9.15
CA CYS A 141 -8.90 -9.14 -10.21
C CYS A 141 -7.58 -9.91 -10.18
N LEU A 142 -7.63 -11.16 -9.73
CA LEU A 142 -6.49 -12.07 -9.62
C LEU A 142 -6.41 -13.06 -10.79
N ALA A 143 -7.09 -12.77 -11.90
CA ALA A 143 -7.05 -13.60 -13.09
C ALA A 143 -5.62 -13.68 -13.65
N THR A 144 -5.16 -14.89 -14.00
CA THR A 144 -3.83 -15.10 -14.59
C THR A 144 -3.67 -14.33 -15.89
N ASN A 145 -4.72 -14.30 -16.72
CA ASN A 145 -4.76 -13.50 -17.93
C ASN A 145 -5.45 -12.15 -17.62
N GLY A 146 -4.71 -11.06 -17.72
CA GLY A 146 -5.25 -9.71 -17.47
C GLY A 146 -6.38 -9.29 -18.44
N ASN A 147 -6.55 -9.98 -19.58
CA ASN A 147 -7.67 -9.71 -20.48
C ASN A 147 -9.02 -10.15 -19.89
N ASP A 148 -9.00 -11.03 -18.89
CA ASP A 148 -10.20 -11.51 -18.20
C ASP A 148 -10.62 -10.54 -17.07
N CYS A 149 -9.80 -9.52 -16.76
CA CYS A 149 -10.15 -8.49 -15.80
C CYS A 149 -11.12 -7.46 -16.40
N PRO A 150 -12.15 -7.04 -15.63
CA PRO A 150 -13.00 -5.93 -16.01
C PRO A 150 -12.23 -4.67 -16.35
N ARG A 151 -12.79 -3.85 -17.23
CA ARG A 151 -12.29 -2.51 -17.57
C ARG A 151 -13.22 -1.46 -17.01
N TYR A 152 -12.63 -0.49 -16.32
CA TYR A 152 -13.30 0.62 -15.68
C TYR A 152 -12.92 1.91 -16.41
N GLN A 153 -13.87 2.62 -16.92
CA GLN A 153 -13.64 3.85 -17.69
C GLN A 153 -14.82 4.81 -17.55
N THR A 154 -14.54 6.10 -17.64
CA THR A 154 -15.56 7.14 -17.78
C THR A 154 -15.85 7.38 -19.27
N PRO A 155 -17.07 7.78 -19.65
CA PRO A 155 -17.39 8.16 -21.02
C PRO A 155 -16.68 9.43 -21.49
N SER A 156 -16.15 10.26 -20.57
CA SER A 156 -15.46 11.51 -20.88
C SER A 156 -13.94 11.34 -20.88
N SER A 157 -13.21 12.19 -21.62
CA SER A 157 -11.76 12.26 -21.50
C SER A 157 -11.36 12.88 -20.16
N TYR A 158 -10.35 12.32 -19.51
CA TYR A 158 -9.85 12.76 -18.22
C TYR A 158 -8.33 13.02 -18.25
N VAL A 159 -7.84 13.83 -17.32
CA VAL A 159 -6.41 14.05 -17.06
C VAL A 159 -6.02 13.44 -15.72
N PHE A 160 -6.91 13.47 -14.73
CA PHE A 160 -6.63 12.91 -13.42
C PHE A 160 -7.59 11.76 -13.11
N ALA A 161 -7.06 10.71 -12.47
CA ALA A 161 -7.85 9.64 -11.88
C ALA A 161 -7.34 9.38 -10.47
N LEU A 162 -8.24 9.38 -9.47
CA LEU A 162 -7.92 9.16 -8.07
C LEU A 162 -8.48 7.80 -7.64
N GLU A 163 -7.59 6.89 -7.25
CA GLU A 163 -7.93 5.62 -6.61
C GLU A 163 -7.82 5.76 -5.08
N VAL A 164 -8.84 5.35 -4.36
CA VAL A 164 -8.92 5.34 -2.90
C VAL A 164 -9.46 3.99 -2.41
N ALA A 165 -9.37 3.70 -1.11
CA ALA A 165 -10.07 2.54 -0.56
C ALA A 165 -11.57 2.64 -0.86
N GLN A 166 -12.20 1.50 -1.11
CA GLN A 166 -13.59 1.49 -1.57
C GLN A 166 -14.52 2.15 -0.53
N GLY A 167 -15.24 3.16 -0.98
CA GLY A 167 -16.19 3.93 -0.17
C GLY A 167 -15.64 5.24 0.39
N ASP A 168 -14.32 5.46 0.37
CA ASP A 168 -13.68 6.62 1.02
C ASP A 168 -13.81 7.94 0.24
N LEU A 169 -14.29 7.93 -1.01
CA LEU A 169 -14.40 9.17 -1.81
C LEU A 169 -15.14 10.29 -1.10
N ALA A 170 -16.29 9.97 -0.49
CA ALA A 170 -17.09 10.98 0.21
C ALA A 170 -16.39 11.53 1.45
N GLU A 171 -15.67 10.69 2.21
CA GLU A 171 -14.87 11.10 3.36
C GLU A 171 -13.73 12.05 2.97
N LEU A 172 -13.19 11.86 1.77
CA LEU A 172 -12.16 12.74 1.21
C LEU A 172 -12.73 14.04 0.64
N GLY A 173 -14.05 14.22 0.63
CA GLY A 173 -14.73 15.38 0.07
C GLY A 173 -14.95 15.29 -1.44
N ILE A 174 -14.81 14.10 -2.06
CA ILE A 174 -14.98 13.90 -3.49
C ILE A 174 -16.44 13.60 -3.82
N HIS A 175 -17.05 14.47 -4.57
CA HIS A 175 -18.41 14.38 -5.09
C HIS A 175 -18.57 15.20 -6.38
N SER A 176 -19.76 15.26 -6.96
CA SER A 176 -20.02 15.81 -8.31
C SER A 176 -19.66 17.29 -8.50
N THR A 177 -19.44 18.06 -7.45
CA THR A 177 -19.03 19.48 -7.54
C THR A 177 -17.58 19.71 -7.09
N SER A 178 -16.82 18.65 -6.87
CA SER A 178 -15.43 18.73 -6.41
C SER A 178 -14.50 19.11 -7.55
N ILE A 179 -13.53 19.93 -7.21
CA ILE A 179 -12.39 20.29 -8.05
C ILE A 179 -11.13 19.89 -7.30
N ILE A 180 -10.22 19.18 -7.97
CA ILE A 180 -8.93 18.82 -7.41
C ILE A 180 -7.79 19.60 -8.04
N SER A 181 -6.73 19.82 -7.28
CA SER A 181 -5.47 20.38 -7.78
C SER A 181 -4.29 19.80 -7.00
N LEU A 182 -3.16 19.55 -7.67
CA LEU A 182 -1.90 19.28 -6.97
C LEU A 182 -1.30 20.59 -6.45
N VAL A 183 -0.86 20.54 -5.20
CA VAL A 183 -0.14 21.64 -4.55
C VAL A 183 1.34 21.28 -4.57
N ASP A 184 2.21 22.22 -4.89
CA ASP A 184 3.66 22.02 -4.86
C ASP A 184 4.17 21.92 -3.41
N GLN A 185 3.72 20.86 -2.75
CA GLN A 185 4.04 20.55 -1.36
C GLN A 185 4.06 19.03 -1.17
N THR A 186 5.14 18.53 -0.59
CA THR A 186 5.21 17.13 -0.16
C THR A 186 4.40 16.92 1.12
N CYS A 187 3.82 15.74 1.28
CA CYS A 187 3.11 15.38 2.49
C CYS A 187 4.08 15.34 3.68
N SER A 188 3.79 16.08 4.75
CA SER A 188 4.49 15.89 6.00
C SER A 188 4.05 14.58 6.68
N SER A 189 4.98 13.92 7.37
CA SER A 189 4.73 12.67 8.09
C SER A 189 3.76 12.79 9.29
N SER A 190 3.19 13.97 9.53
CA SER A 190 2.36 14.26 10.70
C SER A 190 0.84 14.30 10.45
N THR A 191 0.39 14.05 9.22
CA THR A 191 -1.06 13.99 8.93
C THR A 191 -1.54 12.54 8.96
N ALA A 192 -1.22 11.82 10.04
CA ALA A 192 -1.94 10.61 10.39
C ALA A 192 -3.33 11.03 10.87
N ARG A 193 -4.37 10.38 10.38
CA ARG A 193 -5.78 10.57 10.79
C ARG A 193 -5.89 10.60 12.33
N GLU A 194 -6.39 11.67 12.89
CA GLU A 194 -7.00 11.68 14.23
C GLU A 194 -8.43 11.19 14.16
#